data_d533dfd4a8ca64176294ca439389f292
#
_entry.id   d533dfd4a8ca64176294ca439389f292
#
_cell.length_a   1.000
_cell.length_b   1.000
_cell.length_c   1.000
_cell.angle_alpha   90.00
_cell.angle_beta   90.00
_cell.angle_gamma   90.00
#
_symmetry.space_group_name_H-M   'P 1'
#
loop_
_entity.id
_entity.type
_entity.pdbx_description
1 polymer ?
#
loop_
_entity_poly.entity_id
_entity_poly.type
_entity_poly.pdbx_seq_one_letter_code
_entity_poly.pdbx_strand_id
1 'polypeptide(L)'
;FIAFNEDNGRLVCEAGVLLRDIQRLAVPRGWMLPVTPGTQLVTVGGAIANDVHGKNHHVLGSFGDHVLRLTLLRTNGETIECGPHERSDWFAATVGGVGLTGIITQAELQLRRTPGPWLDTETLAYANLDEFFQLADASEAHWEHTVSWIDCISGGGGRGVFMRGNPIVTAPRPLPTAQQRTMPLVSPVSLVNRLSLRPFNMAYYHLKKWR
;
A
#
# COMPACT_ATOMS: atom_id res chain seq x y z
N PHE A 1 -14.56 -10.77 -9.91
CA PHE A 1 -14.76 -9.46 -10.56
C PHE A 1 -16.16 -9.42 -11.17
N ILE A 2 -16.79 -8.24 -11.16
CA ILE A 2 -18.13 -8.04 -11.72
C ILE A 2 -18.02 -7.31 -13.07
N ALA A 3 -17.30 -6.20 -13.12
CA ALA A 3 -17.09 -5.44 -14.34
C ALA A 3 -15.75 -4.71 -14.32
N PHE A 4 -15.12 -4.55 -15.49
CA PHE A 4 -13.96 -3.70 -15.66
C PHE A 4 -14.08 -2.94 -16.98
N ASN A 5 -14.11 -1.63 -16.89
CA ASN A 5 -14.11 -0.74 -18.05
C ASN A 5 -12.69 -0.26 -18.30
N GLU A 6 -12.08 -0.76 -19.39
CA GLU A 6 -10.70 -0.46 -19.75
C GLU A 6 -10.51 0.95 -20.33
N ASP A 7 -11.58 1.62 -20.76
CA ASP A 7 -11.49 2.96 -21.33
C ASP A 7 -11.28 4.02 -20.23
N ASN A 8 -11.99 3.87 -19.10
CA ASN A 8 -11.98 4.83 -18.01
C ASN A 8 -11.40 4.32 -16.69
N GLY A 9 -11.01 3.03 -16.63
CA GLY A 9 -10.38 2.43 -15.46
C GLY A 9 -11.32 2.18 -14.27
N ARG A 10 -12.63 2.11 -14.48
CA ARG A 10 -13.59 1.74 -13.45
C ARG A 10 -13.66 0.23 -13.27
N LEU A 11 -13.47 -0.22 -12.05
CA LEU A 11 -13.53 -1.62 -11.67
C LEU A 11 -14.62 -1.85 -10.62
N VAL A 12 -15.56 -2.74 -10.91
CA VAL A 12 -16.56 -3.22 -9.94
C VAL A 12 -16.21 -4.63 -9.53
N CYS A 13 -16.10 -4.87 -8.24
CA CYS A 13 -15.76 -6.17 -7.71
C CYS A 13 -16.40 -6.45 -6.35
N GLU A 14 -16.47 -7.73 -5.98
CA GLU A 14 -16.84 -8.16 -4.63
C GLU A 14 -15.76 -7.77 -3.64
N ALA A 15 -16.15 -7.48 -2.41
CA ALA A 15 -15.24 -7.02 -1.35
C ALA A 15 -14.19 -8.06 -0.95
N GLY A 16 -14.42 -9.35 -1.22
CA GLY A 16 -13.48 -10.44 -0.97
C GLY A 16 -12.33 -10.56 -1.97
N VAL A 17 -12.35 -9.82 -3.07
CA VAL A 17 -11.27 -9.83 -4.08
C VAL A 17 -9.98 -9.28 -3.47
N LEU A 18 -8.86 -9.97 -3.70
CA LEU A 18 -7.55 -9.51 -3.24
C LEU A 18 -6.98 -8.40 -4.13
N LEU A 19 -6.28 -7.44 -3.55
CA LEU A 19 -5.61 -6.38 -4.30
C LEU A 19 -4.60 -6.96 -5.32
N ARG A 20 -3.96 -8.09 -4.99
CA ARG A 20 -3.11 -8.86 -5.92
C ARG A 20 -3.84 -9.25 -7.20
N ASP A 21 -5.08 -9.70 -7.07
CA ASP A 21 -5.83 -10.20 -8.22
C ASP A 21 -6.33 -9.06 -9.10
N ILE A 22 -6.62 -7.89 -8.50
CA ILE A 22 -6.85 -6.64 -9.25
C ILE A 22 -5.59 -6.25 -10.04
N GLN A 23 -4.43 -6.26 -9.41
CA GLN A 23 -3.17 -5.92 -10.10
C GLN A 23 -2.86 -6.89 -11.25
N ARG A 24 -3.10 -8.19 -11.07
CA ARG A 24 -2.94 -9.19 -12.12
C ARG A 24 -3.87 -8.97 -13.31
N LEU A 25 -5.09 -8.51 -13.05
CA LEU A 25 -6.06 -8.17 -14.09
C LEU A 25 -5.70 -6.87 -14.80
N ALA A 26 -5.40 -5.82 -14.04
CA ALA A 26 -5.37 -4.45 -14.52
C ALA A 26 -4.01 -4.03 -15.11
N VAL A 27 -2.89 -4.44 -14.49
CA VAL A 27 -1.55 -3.99 -14.90
C VAL A 27 -1.21 -4.36 -16.36
N PRO A 28 -1.52 -5.57 -16.86
CA PRO A 28 -1.29 -5.90 -18.29
C PRO A 28 -2.14 -5.04 -19.24
N ARG A 29 -3.19 -4.38 -18.74
CA ARG A 29 -4.11 -3.51 -19.47
C ARG A 29 -3.79 -2.02 -19.31
N GLY A 30 -2.65 -1.71 -18.69
CA GLY A 30 -2.19 -0.34 -18.47
C GLY A 30 -2.89 0.39 -17.32
N TRP A 31 -3.50 -0.35 -16.39
CA TRP A 31 -4.18 0.19 -15.22
C TRP A 31 -3.61 -0.38 -13.93
N MET A 32 -3.68 0.38 -12.84
CA MET A 32 -3.20 -0.03 -11.55
C MET A 32 -4.07 0.58 -10.43
N LEU A 33 -4.08 -0.07 -9.26
CA LEU A 33 -4.61 0.55 -8.05
C LEU A 33 -3.81 1.82 -7.75
N PRO A 34 -4.47 2.97 -7.50
CA PRO A 34 -3.78 4.21 -7.15
C PRO A 34 -2.98 4.08 -5.86
N VAL A 35 -3.54 3.37 -4.88
CA VAL A 35 -2.95 3.15 -3.57
C VAL A 35 -2.70 1.65 -3.35
N THR A 36 -1.47 1.31 -2.94
CA THR A 36 -1.07 -0.07 -2.66
C THR A 36 -0.40 -0.15 -1.29
N PRO A 37 -1.02 -0.83 -0.32
CA PRO A 37 -0.42 -1.02 1.01
C PRO A 37 0.79 -1.96 0.98
N GLY A 38 1.42 -2.18 2.12
CA GLY A 38 2.64 -3.00 2.25
C GLY A 38 2.48 -4.48 1.89
N THR A 39 1.25 -4.96 1.73
CA THR A 39 0.95 -6.33 1.27
C THR A 39 -0.16 -6.32 0.23
N GLN A 40 -0.02 -7.18 -0.77
CA GLN A 40 -1.04 -7.39 -1.81
C GLN A 40 -2.12 -8.42 -1.42
N LEU A 41 -2.00 -9.04 -0.25
CA LEU A 41 -2.92 -10.09 0.23
C LEU A 41 -4.08 -9.52 1.08
N VAL A 42 -4.35 -8.26 0.96
CA VAL A 42 -5.50 -7.57 1.56
C VAL A 42 -6.68 -7.68 0.60
N THR A 43 -7.88 -7.88 1.14
CA THR A 43 -9.13 -7.82 0.37
C THR A 43 -9.55 -6.36 0.13
N VAL A 44 -10.34 -6.11 -0.92
CA VAL A 44 -10.91 -4.79 -1.20
C VAL A 44 -11.72 -4.26 0.00
N GLY A 45 -12.61 -5.07 0.56
CA GLY A 45 -13.39 -4.67 1.73
C GLY A 45 -12.51 -4.35 2.94
N GLY A 46 -11.44 -5.13 3.17
CA GLY A 46 -10.46 -4.86 4.23
C GLY A 46 -9.67 -3.58 3.99
N ALA A 47 -9.30 -3.30 2.73
CA ALA A 47 -8.61 -2.08 2.35
C ALA A 47 -9.47 -0.84 2.58
N ILE A 48 -10.77 -0.89 2.24
CA ILE A 48 -11.74 0.18 2.48
C ILE A 48 -11.99 0.35 3.98
N ALA A 49 -12.30 -0.74 4.69
CA ALA A 49 -12.64 -0.68 6.11
C ALA A 49 -11.50 -0.14 7.01
N ASN A 50 -10.26 -0.28 6.57
CA ASN A 50 -9.09 0.25 7.27
C ASN A 50 -8.53 1.53 6.63
N ASP A 51 -9.15 2.00 5.56
CA ASP A 51 -8.67 3.13 4.74
C ASP A 51 -7.16 3.07 4.53
N VAL A 52 -6.69 1.95 3.98
CA VAL A 52 -5.25 1.69 3.87
C VAL A 52 -4.56 2.73 2.99
N HIS A 53 -3.33 3.07 3.34
CA HIS A 53 -2.50 3.98 2.55
C HIS A 53 -1.30 3.25 1.95
N GLY A 54 -0.73 3.85 0.90
CA GLY A 54 0.49 3.39 0.24
C GLY A 54 1.69 4.27 0.55
N LYS A 55 2.81 3.98 -0.10
CA LYS A 55 4.04 4.78 -0.03
C LYS A 55 3.96 6.08 -0.82
N ASN A 56 2.84 6.32 -1.47
CA ASN A 56 2.50 7.48 -2.30
C ASN A 56 1.33 8.29 -1.73
N HIS A 57 1.03 8.13 -0.44
CA HIS A 57 -0.11 8.78 0.22
C HIS A 57 -0.06 10.31 0.16
N HIS A 58 1.14 10.91 0.15
CA HIS A 58 1.32 12.36 0.02
C HIS A 58 0.91 12.90 -1.37
N VAL A 59 0.84 12.02 -2.40
CA VAL A 59 0.41 12.38 -3.75
C VAL A 59 -1.03 11.92 -4.03
N LEU A 60 -1.37 10.70 -3.61
CA LEU A 60 -2.60 10.01 -4.02
C LEU A 60 -3.57 9.71 -2.86
N GLY A 61 -3.28 10.18 -1.65
CA GLY A 61 -4.16 9.98 -0.50
C GLY A 61 -4.25 8.53 -0.03
N SER A 62 -5.42 8.15 0.44
CA SER A 62 -5.74 6.83 0.97
C SER A 62 -6.57 5.99 -0.01
N PHE A 63 -6.87 4.76 0.35
CA PHE A 63 -7.65 3.86 -0.50
C PHE A 63 -9.09 4.36 -0.72
N GLY A 64 -9.68 4.97 0.31
CA GLY A 64 -11.03 5.53 0.27
C GLY A 64 -11.21 6.64 -0.76
N ASP A 65 -10.18 7.44 -1.04
CA ASP A 65 -10.21 8.51 -2.03
C ASP A 65 -10.47 8.00 -3.46
N HIS A 66 -10.27 6.70 -3.68
CA HIS A 66 -10.43 6.04 -4.98
C HIS A 66 -11.63 5.09 -5.04
N VAL A 67 -12.48 5.09 -4.01
CA VAL A 67 -13.73 4.35 -3.99
C VAL A 67 -14.86 5.25 -4.49
N LEU A 68 -15.49 4.86 -5.60
CA LEU A 68 -16.58 5.60 -6.21
C LEU A 68 -17.92 5.27 -5.58
N ARG A 69 -18.10 3.99 -5.20
CA ARG A 69 -19.32 3.47 -4.58
C ARG A 69 -19.01 2.17 -3.84
N LEU A 70 -19.76 1.90 -2.80
CA LEU A 70 -19.76 0.60 -2.11
C LEU A 70 -21.18 0.16 -1.77
N THR A 71 -21.36 -1.14 -1.65
CA THR A 71 -22.60 -1.79 -1.18
C THR A 71 -22.34 -2.35 0.20
N LEU A 72 -23.12 -1.91 1.18
CA LEU A 72 -23.01 -2.27 2.58
C LEU A 72 -24.22 -3.09 3.00
N LEU A 73 -24.00 -4.29 3.54
CA LEU A 73 -25.02 -5.13 4.16
C LEU A 73 -25.03 -4.86 5.67
N ARG A 74 -26.18 -4.44 6.18
CA ARG A 74 -26.39 -4.12 7.59
C ARG A 74 -26.82 -5.35 8.39
N THR A 75 -26.67 -5.28 9.70
CA THR A 75 -27.08 -6.35 10.64
C THR A 75 -28.56 -6.63 10.66
N ASN A 76 -29.41 -5.68 10.25
CA ASN A 76 -30.85 -5.83 10.09
C ASN A 76 -31.25 -6.43 8.73
N GLY A 77 -30.28 -6.79 7.87
CA GLY A 77 -30.49 -7.32 6.53
C GLY A 77 -30.71 -6.24 5.44
N GLU A 78 -30.74 -4.96 5.81
CA GLU A 78 -30.83 -3.87 4.85
C GLU A 78 -29.54 -3.75 4.05
N THR A 79 -29.68 -3.49 2.75
CA THR A 79 -28.54 -3.19 1.86
C THR A 79 -28.55 -1.71 1.53
N ILE A 80 -27.41 -1.06 1.75
CA ILE A 80 -27.19 0.37 1.50
C ILE A 80 -26.14 0.52 0.40
N GLU A 81 -26.47 1.22 -0.67
CA GLU A 81 -25.47 1.75 -1.63
C GLU A 81 -25.08 3.16 -1.20
N CYS A 82 -23.79 3.43 -1.10
CA CYS A 82 -23.26 4.74 -0.74
C CYS A 82 -21.95 5.06 -1.46
N GLY A 83 -21.64 6.33 -1.55
CA GLY A 83 -20.44 6.87 -2.20
C GLY A 83 -20.16 8.30 -1.72
N PRO A 84 -19.10 8.95 -2.23
CA PRO A 84 -18.72 10.30 -1.80
C PRO A 84 -19.84 11.35 -1.97
N HIS A 85 -20.75 11.14 -2.93
CA HIS A 85 -21.82 12.09 -3.27
C HIS A 85 -23.23 11.52 -3.04
N GLU A 86 -23.36 10.26 -2.70
CA GLU A 86 -24.61 9.59 -2.42
C GLU A 86 -24.53 8.89 -1.05
N ARG A 87 -25.43 9.27 -0.12
CA ARG A 87 -25.37 8.79 1.26
C ARG A 87 -23.95 8.91 1.84
N SER A 88 -23.38 10.08 1.67
CA SER A 88 -21.97 10.38 1.99
C SER A 88 -21.62 10.18 3.46
N ASP A 89 -22.58 10.33 4.36
CA ASP A 89 -22.45 10.03 5.79
C ASP A 89 -22.16 8.54 6.04
N TRP A 90 -22.90 7.64 5.35
CA TRP A 90 -22.64 6.21 5.41
C TRP A 90 -21.30 5.83 4.79
N PHE A 91 -20.96 6.46 3.69
CA PHE A 91 -19.66 6.27 3.05
C PHE A 91 -18.51 6.68 3.97
N ALA A 92 -18.55 7.91 4.50
CA ALA A 92 -17.53 8.44 5.39
C ALA A 92 -17.39 7.63 6.69
N ALA A 93 -18.49 7.10 7.23
CA ALA A 93 -18.47 6.24 8.41
C ALA A 93 -17.91 4.82 8.11
N THR A 94 -17.98 4.36 6.86
CA THR A 94 -17.56 3.00 6.47
C THR A 94 -16.08 2.96 6.05
N VAL A 95 -15.60 3.96 5.34
CA VAL A 95 -14.18 4.11 4.99
C VAL A 95 -13.39 4.37 6.29
N GLY A 96 -12.44 3.51 6.61
CA GLY A 96 -11.72 3.56 7.90
C GLY A 96 -12.55 3.18 9.13
N GLY A 97 -13.80 2.74 8.94
CA GLY A 97 -14.75 2.39 10.00
C GLY A 97 -14.56 1.01 10.63
N VAL A 98 -13.49 0.29 10.27
CA VAL A 98 -13.07 -1.00 10.83
C VAL A 98 -14.18 -2.06 10.80
N GLY A 99 -15.12 -1.95 9.83
CA GLY A 99 -16.24 -2.87 9.66
C GLY A 99 -17.41 -2.66 10.64
N LEU A 100 -17.41 -1.61 11.46
CA LEU A 100 -18.45 -1.36 12.46
C LEU A 100 -19.79 -0.92 11.86
N THR A 101 -19.81 -0.42 10.64
CA THR A 101 -21.01 0.01 9.93
C THR A 101 -21.79 -1.16 9.29
N GLY A 102 -21.15 -2.28 9.02
CA GLY A 102 -21.73 -3.46 8.37
C GLY A 102 -20.69 -4.19 7.51
N ILE A 103 -21.16 -5.10 6.67
CA ILE A 103 -20.32 -5.90 5.77
C ILE A 103 -20.32 -5.24 4.39
N ILE A 104 -19.14 -4.80 3.92
CA ILE A 104 -18.98 -4.37 2.54
C ILE A 104 -19.07 -5.62 1.65
N THR A 105 -20.01 -5.63 0.71
CA THR A 105 -20.21 -6.76 -0.21
C THR A 105 -19.61 -6.51 -1.60
N GLN A 106 -19.72 -5.27 -2.07
CA GLN A 106 -19.19 -4.83 -3.38
C GLN A 106 -18.59 -3.44 -3.29
N ALA A 107 -17.67 -3.15 -4.20
CA ALA A 107 -17.10 -1.81 -4.36
C ALA A 107 -16.86 -1.49 -5.85
N GLU A 108 -17.04 -0.24 -6.20
CA GLU A 108 -16.61 0.37 -7.47
C GLU A 108 -15.38 1.23 -7.18
N LEU A 109 -14.28 0.93 -7.87
CA LEU A 109 -12.98 1.56 -7.69
C LEU A 109 -12.60 2.33 -8.95
N GLN A 110 -11.98 3.49 -8.78
CA GLN A 110 -11.27 4.19 -9.84
C GLN A 110 -9.82 3.74 -9.86
N LEU A 111 -9.42 3.04 -10.91
CA LEU A 111 -8.02 2.73 -11.18
C LEU A 111 -7.34 3.91 -11.89
N ARG A 112 -6.02 3.95 -11.87
CA ARG A 112 -5.22 4.94 -12.59
C ARG A 112 -4.42 4.32 -13.73
N ARG A 113 -4.07 5.08 -14.73
CA ARG A 113 -3.12 4.66 -15.77
C ARG A 113 -1.74 4.44 -15.15
N THR A 114 -1.07 3.40 -15.62
CA THR A 114 0.31 3.09 -15.21
C THR A 114 1.17 2.78 -16.45
N PRO A 115 2.43 3.22 -16.46
CA PRO A 115 3.37 2.82 -17.51
C PRO A 115 3.82 1.36 -17.37
N GLY A 116 3.55 0.74 -16.24
CA GLY A 116 3.92 -0.64 -15.95
C GLY A 116 4.15 -0.91 -14.46
N PRO A 117 4.59 -2.12 -14.11
CA PRO A 117 4.76 -2.56 -12.72
C PRO A 117 6.12 -2.19 -12.10
N TRP A 118 6.96 -1.43 -12.80
CA TRP A 118 8.32 -1.14 -12.37
C TRP A 118 8.47 0.28 -11.87
N LEU A 119 9.32 0.44 -10.85
CA LEU A 119 9.72 1.72 -10.31
C LEU A 119 11.22 1.91 -10.56
N ASP A 120 11.61 3.13 -10.96
CA ASP A 120 12.98 3.61 -10.78
C ASP A 120 13.13 4.07 -9.34
N THR A 121 14.18 3.60 -8.67
CA THR A 121 14.29 3.79 -7.21
C THR A 121 15.66 4.26 -6.80
N GLU A 122 15.69 5.16 -5.82
CA GLU A 122 16.90 5.58 -5.14
C GLU A 122 16.85 5.18 -3.66
N THR A 123 18.01 4.86 -3.11
CA THR A 123 18.19 4.51 -1.71
C THR A 123 19.25 5.40 -1.09
N LEU A 124 18.89 6.19 -0.08
CA LEU A 124 19.72 7.19 0.57
C LEU A 124 19.85 6.87 2.06
N ALA A 125 21.07 6.74 2.56
CA ALA A 125 21.29 6.58 4.00
C ALA A 125 21.33 7.96 4.65
N TYR A 126 20.78 8.07 5.85
CA TYR A 126 20.82 9.28 6.67
C TYR A 126 21.28 8.93 8.10
N ALA A 127 21.89 9.90 8.80
CA ALA A 127 22.52 9.69 10.08
C ALA A 127 21.59 10.04 11.27
N ASN A 128 20.59 10.89 11.08
CA ASN A 128 19.70 11.40 12.11
C ASN A 128 18.35 11.85 11.51
N LEU A 129 17.39 12.19 12.37
CA LEU A 129 16.06 12.62 11.93
C LEU A 129 16.06 13.96 11.17
N ASP A 130 17.00 14.87 11.46
CA ASP A 130 17.04 16.14 10.75
C ASP A 130 17.38 15.91 9.26
N GLU A 131 18.35 15.04 8.98
CA GLU A 131 18.66 14.61 7.61
C GLU A 131 17.48 13.88 6.96
N PHE A 132 16.74 13.05 7.74
CA PHE A 132 15.52 12.40 7.23
C PHE A 132 14.50 13.42 6.77
N PHE A 133 14.19 14.45 7.58
CA PHE A 133 13.23 15.47 7.20
C PHE A 133 13.67 16.25 5.97
N GLN A 134 14.95 16.61 5.87
CA GLN A 134 15.49 17.26 4.68
C GLN A 134 15.32 16.40 3.41
N LEU A 135 15.57 15.09 3.51
CA LEU A 135 15.35 14.16 2.40
C LEU A 135 13.86 14.01 2.05
N ALA A 136 12.98 13.96 3.05
CA ALA A 136 11.54 13.87 2.85
C ALA A 136 11.01 15.12 2.13
N ASP A 137 11.32 16.31 2.62
CA ASP A 137 10.92 17.59 2.03
C ASP A 137 11.43 17.74 0.59
N ALA A 138 12.71 17.41 0.35
CA ALA A 138 13.31 17.46 -0.99
C ALA A 138 12.72 16.41 -1.95
N SER A 139 12.05 15.39 -1.44
CA SER A 139 11.46 14.32 -2.25
C SER A 139 9.99 14.56 -2.58
N GLU A 140 9.26 15.32 -1.76
CA GLU A 140 7.80 15.46 -1.82
C GLU A 140 7.29 15.89 -3.21
N ALA A 141 7.93 16.87 -3.83
CA ALA A 141 7.49 17.40 -5.13
C ALA A 141 7.87 16.53 -6.35
N HIS A 142 8.82 15.61 -6.20
CA HIS A 142 9.43 14.94 -7.36
C HIS A 142 9.33 13.42 -7.34
N TRP A 143 8.96 12.83 -6.19
CA TRP A 143 8.91 11.39 -6.02
C TRP A 143 7.55 10.94 -5.56
N GLU A 144 6.93 10.08 -6.35
CA GLU A 144 5.60 9.57 -6.04
C GLU A 144 5.60 8.62 -4.85
N HIS A 145 6.62 7.78 -4.73
CA HIS A 145 6.71 6.79 -3.66
C HIS A 145 7.89 7.12 -2.76
N THR A 146 7.62 7.25 -1.47
CA THR A 146 8.65 7.46 -0.44
C THR A 146 8.41 6.53 0.74
N VAL A 147 9.49 5.97 1.30
CA VAL A 147 9.43 5.16 2.51
C VAL A 147 10.77 5.20 3.23
N SER A 148 10.75 5.17 4.55
CA SER A 148 11.96 5.10 5.35
C SER A 148 11.94 3.94 6.33
N TRP A 149 13.11 3.33 6.48
CA TRP A 149 13.42 2.46 7.63
C TRP A 149 14.28 3.24 8.61
N ILE A 150 13.87 3.27 9.87
CA ILE A 150 14.54 4.01 10.95
C ILE A 150 15.06 3.03 12.00
N ASP A 151 16.33 3.16 12.37
CA ASP A 151 16.93 2.41 13.47
C ASP A 151 16.64 3.11 14.81
N CYS A 152 15.59 2.66 15.49
CA CYS A 152 15.15 3.22 16.77
C CYS A 152 15.94 2.67 17.99
N ILE A 153 16.89 1.74 17.80
CA ILE A 153 17.51 1.00 18.90
C ILE A 153 18.97 1.36 19.09
N SER A 154 19.69 1.66 18.00
CA SER A 154 21.15 1.79 18.05
C SER A 154 21.66 3.13 18.63
N GLY A 155 20.79 4.04 19.04
CA GLY A 155 21.15 5.38 19.50
C GLY A 155 21.55 6.32 18.36
N GLY A 156 21.93 7.56 18.69
CA GLY A 156 22.44 8.49 17.68
C GLY A 156 21.39 9.26 16.86
N GLY A 157 20.17 9.44 17.39
CA GLY A 157 19.20 10.35 16.78
C GLY A 157 18.37 9.77 15.62
N GLY A 158 18.30 8.42 15.49
CA GLY A 158 17.40 7.79 14.53
C GLY A 158 17.96 7.73 13.10
N ARG A 159 19.16 7.19 12.93
CA ARG A 159 19.71 6.91 11.59
C ARG A 159 18.81 5.96 10.82
N GLY A 160 18.85 6.02 9.49
CA GLY A 160 18.02 5.13 8.69
C GLY A 160 18.37 5.10 7.21
N VAL A 161 17.45 4.54 6.46
CA VAL A 161 17.54 4.40 5.01
C VAL A 161 16.25 4.91 4.39
N PHE A 162 16.35 5.97 3.62
CA PHE A 162 15.26 6.56 2.87
C PHE A 162 15.24 5.98 1.46
N MET A 163 14.10 5.51 1.02
CA MET A 163 13.89 4.97 -0.33
C MET A 163 12.82 5.78 -1.01
N ARG A 164 13.06 6.16 -2.25
CA ARG A 164 12.10 6.88 -3.08
C ARG A 164 12.06 6.28 -4.48
N GLY A 165 10.91 6.42 -5.17
CA GLY A 165 10.73 5.81 -6.48
C GLY A 165 9.61 6.40 -7.29
N ASN A 166 9.78 6.38 -8.60
CA ASN A 166 8.79 6.80 -9.59
C ASN A 166 8.47 5.67 -10.57
N PRO A 167 7.21 5.54 -11.03
CA PRO A 167 6.85 4.61 -12.08
C PRO A 167 7.60 4.89 -13.38
N ILE A 168 8.09 3.82 -14.04
CA ILE A 168 8.81 3.95 -15.30
C ILE A 168 8.24 3.05 -16.39
N VAL A 169 8.40 3.49 -17.64
CA VAL A 169 8.23 2.63 -18.83
C VAL A 169 9.50 1.81 -19.00
N THR A 170 9.36 0.51 -19.03
CA THR A 170 10.48 -0.40 -19.32
C THR A 170 10.11 -1.38 -20.40
N ALA A 171 11.13 -1.96 -21.05
CA ALA A 171 10.92 -3.13 -21.88
C ALA A 171 10.25 -4.25 -21.05
N PRO A 172 9.40 -5.08 -21.67
CA PRO A 172 8.74 -6.18 -20.98
C PRO A 172 9.77 -7.06 -20.25
N ARG A 173 9.62 -7.17 -18.93
CA ARG A 173 10.43 -8.04 -18.08
C ARG A 173 9.49 -8.96 -17.32
N PRO A 174 9.84 -10.24 -17.12
CA PRO A 174 9.05 -11.11 -16.28
C PRO A 174 8.99 -10.54 -14.86
N LEU A 175 7.79 -10.52 -14.29
CA LEU A 175 7.62 -10.15 -12.90
C LEU A 175 8.35 -11.15 -11.99
N PRO A 176 9.05 -10.70 -10.95
CA PRO A 176 9.68 -11.60 -10.01
C PRO A 176 8.64 -12.53 -9.40
N THR A 177 8.89 -13.83 -9.51
CA THR A 177 8.06 -14.82 -8.81
C THR A 177 8.38 -14.73 -7.32
N ALA A 178 7.45 -14.22 -6.53
CA ALA A 178 7.59 -14.18 -5.09
C ALA A 178 7.64 -15.63 -4.57
N GLN A 179 8.83 -16.12 -4.22
CA GLN A 179 8.95 -17.35 -3.45
C GLN A 179 8.40 -17.09 -2.04
N GLN A 180 7.28 -17.73 -1.72
CA GLN A 180 6.81 -17.77 -0.34
C GLN A 180 7.81 -18.60 0.48
N ARG A 181 8.58 -17.92 1.30
CA ARG A 181 9.43 -18.57 2.29
C ARG A 181 8.65 -18.71 3.59
N THR A 182 8.29 -19.91 3.94
CA THR A 182 7.73 -20.25 5.25
C THR A 182 8.84 -20.65 6.19
N MET A 183 8.80 -20.16 7.44
CA MET A 183 9.69 -20.70 8.48
C MET A 183 9.19 -22.10 8.85
N PRO A 184 10.03 -23.14 8.70
CA PRO A 184 9.61 -24.52 8.96
C PRO A 184 9.43 -24.84 10.46
N LEU A 185 9.95 -23.99 11.32
CA LEU A 185 9.92 -24.16 12.77
C LEU A 185 9.56 -22.84 13.46
N VAL A 186 8.66 -22.91 14.42
CA VAL A 186 8.41 -21.79 15.34
C VAL A 186 9.54 -21.77 16.35
N SER A 187 10.35 -20.71 16.37
CA SER A 187 11.42 -20.55 17.35
C SER A 187 10.84 -20.52 18.78
N PRO A 188 11.31 -21.36 19.71
CA PRO A 188 10.85 -21.33 21.10
C PRO A 188 11.23 -20.04 21.84
N VAL A 189 12.15 -19.27 21.29
CA VAL A 189 12.58 -17.96 21.80
C VAL A 189 12.42 -16.92 20.72
N SER A 190 11.85 -15.76 21.08
CA SER A 190 11.74 -14.64 20.15
C SER A 190 13.14 -14.15 19.73
N LEU A 191 13.38 -14.16 18.41
CA LEU A 191 14.57 -13.55 17.82
C LEU A 191 14.47 -12.01 17.80
N VAL A 192 13.31 -11.44 18.15
CA VAL A 192 13.09 -9.99 18.28
C VAL A 192 13.39 -9.56 19.70
N ASN A 193 14.66 -9.31 20.00
CA ASN A 193 15.14 -8.85 21.31
C ASN A 193 16.33 -7.88 21.14
N ARG A 194 16.73 -7.19 22.22
CA ARG A 194 17.79 -6.16 22.16
C ARG A 194 19.16 -6.71 21.74
N LEU A 195 19.43 -7.98 21.98
CA LEU A 195 20.73 -8.61 21.65
C LEU A 195 20.82 -8.90 20.14
N SER A 196 19.71 -9.34 19.54
CA SER A 196 19.66 -9.69 18.11
C SER A 196 19.36 -8.48 17.19
N LEU A 197 18.53 -7.54 17.65
CA LEU A 197 18.12 -6.41 16.81
C LEU A 197 19.24 -5.39 16.57
N ARG A 198 20.11 -5.13 17.55
CA ARG A 198 21.23 -4.19 17.35
C ARG A 198 22.19 -4.63 16.24
N PRO A 199 22.76 -5.84 16.25
CA PRO A 199 23.63 -6.30 15.16
C PRO A 199 22.87 -6.43 13.83
N PHE A 200 21.60 -6.83 13.86
CA PHE A 200 20.77 -6.87 12.66
C PHE A 200 20.59 -5.47 12.04
N ASN A 201 20.23 -4.47 12.84
CA ASN A 201 20.05 -3.10 12.37
C ASN A 201 21.35 -2.50 11.83
N MET A 202 22.47 -2.78 12.49
CA MET A 202 23.80 -2.38 12.03
C MET A 202 24.11 -2.99 10.66
N ALA A 203 23.94 -4.29 10.52
CA ALA A 203 24.17 -4.99 9.26
C ALA A 203 23.23 -4.48 8.15
N TYR A 204 21.93 -4.32 8.44
CA TYR A 204 20.95 -3.83 7.48
C TYR A 204 21.30 -2.41 6.98
N TYR A 205 21.62 -1.49 7.90
CA TYR A 205 22.02 -0.11 7.56
C TYR A 205 23.25 -0.08 6.65
N HIS A 206 24.30 -0.80 7.00
CA HIS A 206 25.52 -0.83 6.19
C HIS A 206 25.32 -1.50 4.82
N LEU A 207 24.60 -2.61 4.76
CA LEU A 207 24.29 -3.28 3.50
C LEU A 207 23.47 -2.40 2.54
N LYS A 208 22.59 -1.55 3.07
CA LYS A 208 21.78 -0.65 2.26
C LYS A 208 22.50 0.63 1.87
N LYS A 209 23.44 1.10 2.68
CA LYS A 209 24.28 2.28 2.36
C LYS A 209 25.19 2.05 1.16
N TRP A 210 25.57 0.80 0.87
CA TRP A 210 26.52 0.43 -0.19
C TRP A 210 25.83 -0.01 -1.50
N ARG A 211 24.51 0.08 -1.60
CA ARG A 211 23.72 -0.20 -2.79
C ARG A 211 23.13 1.07 -3.39
#